data_7febf11cfd567488969371624ef425f1
#
_entry.id   7febf11cfd567488969371624ef425f1
#
_cell.length_a   1.000
_cell.length_b   1.000
_cell.length_c   1.000
_cell.angle_alpha   90.00
_cell.angle_beta   90.00
_cell.angle_gamma   90.00
#
_symmetry.space_group_name_H-M   'P 1'
#
loop_
_entity.id
_entity.type
_entity.pdbx_description
1 polymer ?
#
loop_
_entity_poly.entity_id
_entity_poly.type
_entity_poly.pdbx_seq_one_letter_code
_entity_poly.pdbx_strand_id
1 'polypeptide(L)'
;MIGRGIAELSIYPDFPKPPQNAVRIGGEGDFTVYEVRNPGFDPNRNPAEAKFRIVRQTPEQTDYEITLNYPNDVENCYLSVGYQGDQARLIVDGKLSADDFYAGTEWEIGLKQFNFPKKIILSVTPLYAGMPVYLEQWPIIEGEKICRLNHISLNCEYRTIINRIR
;
A
#
# COMPACT_ATOMS: atom_id res chain seq x y z
N MET A 1 -9.29 3.38 -16.16
CA MET A 1 -9.79 3.15 -14.80
C MET A 1 -8.68 2.52 -13.98
N ILE A 2 -8.45 2.98 -12.77
CA ILE A 2 -7.45 2.43 -11.83
C ILE A 2 -8.22 1.94 -10.61
N GLY A 3 -7.89 0.74 -10.11
CA GLY A 3 -8.56 0.17 -8.95
C GLY A 3 -7.92 -1.15 -8.50
N ARG A 4 -8.46 -1.76 -7.45
CA ARG A 4 -7.91 -2.96 -6.81
C ARG A 4 -8.15 -4.28 -7.54
N GLY A 5 -8.39 -4.23 -8.85
CA GLY A 5 -8.50 -5.40 -9.71
C GLY A 5 -9.91 -5.73 -10.18
N ILE A 6 -10.93 -5.46 -9.37
CA ILE A 6 -12.36 -5.53 -9.73
C ILE A 6 -12.99 -4.19 -9.41
N ALA A 7 -13.81 -3.68 -10.32
CA ALA A 7 -14.53 -2.42 -10.13
C ALA A 7 -15.90 -2.47 -10.78
N GLU A 8 -16.84 -1.69 -10.25
CA GLU A 8 -18.13 -1.45 -10.88
C GLU A 8 -18.06 -0.20 -11.76
N LEU A 9 -18.68 -0.28 -12.91
CA LEU A 9 -18.77 0.79 -13.88
C LEU A 9 -20.24 1.01 -14.26
N SER A 10 -20.79 2.17 -13.93
CA SER A 10 -22.08 2.62 -14.41
C SER A 10 -21.90 3.45 -15.68
N ILE A 11 -22.61 3.13 -16.76
CA ILE A 11 -22.44 3.77 -18.06
C ILE A 11 -23.77 4.13 -18.70
N TYR A 12 -23.80 5.29 -19.37
CA TYR A 12 -24.88 5.75 -20.22
C TYR A 12 -24.32 6.52 -21.44
N PRO A 13 -24.81 6.31 -22.66
CA PRO A 13 -25.60 5.15 -23.07
C PRO A 13 -24.79 3.85 -23.01
N ASP A 14 -25.47 2.72 -22.95
CA ASP A 14 -24.86 1.40 -22.86
C ASP A 14 -23.83 1.14 -23.98
N PHE A 15 -22.93 0.20 -23.77
CA PHE A 15 -21.98 -0.23 -24.79
C PHE A 15 -22.73 -0.89 -25.95
N PRO A 16 -22.47 -0.52 -27.21
CA PRO A 16 -22.97 -1.26 -28.38
C PRO A 16 -22.56 -2.72 -28.35
N LYS A 17 -21.34 -2.98 -27.83
CA LYS A 17 -20.80 -4.30 -27.55
C LYS A 17 -19.99 -4.23 -26.27
N PRO A 18 -20.35 -5.01 -25.23
CA PRO A 18 -19.61 -5.02 -23.97
C PRO A 18 -18.13 -5.40 -24.18
N PRO A 19 -17.19 -4.77 -23.45
CA PRO A 19 -15.79 -5.18 -23.42
C PRO A 19 -15.66 -6.62 -22.89
N GLN A 20 -14.62 -7.35 -23.35
CA GLN A 20 -14.42 -8.76 -22.95
C GLN A 20 -14.20 -8.95 -21.44
N ASN A 21 -13.66 -7.93 -20.77
CA ASN A 21 -13.38 -7.93 -19.33
C ASN A 21 -14.49 -7.26 -18.50
N ALA A 22 -15.66 -7.00 -19.10
CA ALA A 22 -16.83 -6.40 -18.44
C ALA A 22 -18.01 -7.37 -18.50
N VAL A 23 -18.62 -7.63 -17.35
CA VAL A 23 -19.82 -8.44 -17.21
C VAL A 23 -20.94 -7.55 -16.73
N ARG A 24 -22.07 -7.53 -17.46
CA ARG A 24 -23.27 -6.80 -17.03
C ARG A 24 -23.81 -7.44 -15.76
N ILE A 25 -23.92 -6.65 -14.69
CA ILE A 25 -24.45 -7.11 -13.39
C ILE A 25 -25.80 -6.47 -13.02
N GLY A 26 -26.21 -5.41 -13.73
CA GLY A 26 -27.48 -4.75 -13.43
C GLY A 26 -27.72 -3.49 -14.25
N GLY A 27 -28.64 -2.68 -13.77
CA GLY A 27 -28.94 -1.34 -14.26
C GLY A 27 -29.67 -0.54 -13.19
N GLU A 28 -29.45 0.77 -13.16
CA GLU A 28 -30.10 1.70 -12.26
C GLU A 28 -30.55 2.94 -13.07
N GLY A 29 -31.86 3.12 -13.18
CA GLY A 29 -32.41 4.13 -14.07
C GLY A 29 -32.00 3.91 -15.53
N ASP A 30 -31.40 4.94 -16.16
CA ASP A 30 -30.92 4.88 -17.54
C ASP A 30 -29.50 4.29 -17.66
N PHE A 31 -28.85 3.95 -16.53
CA PHE A 31 -27.49 3.42 -16.51
C PHE A 31 -27.46 1.90 -16.55
N THR A 32 -26.52 1.36 -17.32
CA THR A 32 -26.16 -0.06 -17.26
C THR A 32 -24.93 -0.21 -16.35
N VAL A 33 -24.98 -1.18 -15.43
CA VAL A 33 -23.91 -1.45 -14.48
C VAL A 33 -23.15 -2.69 -14.89
N TYR A 34 -21.84 -2.56 -14.97
CA TYR A 34 -20.89 -3.63 -15.29
C TYR A 34 -19.93 -3.88 -14.14
N GLU A 35 -19.67 -5.14 -13.83
CA GLU A 35 -18.46 -5.54 -13.14
C GLU A 35 -17.33 -5.61 -14.16
N VAL A 36 -16.24 -4.88 -13.91
CA VAL A 36 -15.07 -4.85 -14.77
C VAL A 36 -13.89 -5.45 -14.01
N ARG A 37 -13.30 -6.52 -14.57
CA ARG A 37 -12.14 -7.19 -13.99
C ARG A 37 -10.89 -6.86 -14.79
N ASN A 38 -9.81 -6.50 -14.09
CA ASN A 38 -8.51 -6.37 -14.72
C ASN A 38 -8.00 -7.76 -15.13
N PRO A 39 -7.55 -7.95 -16.39
CA PRO A 39 -7.07 -9.26 -16.86
C PRO A 39 -5.84 -9.79 -16.10
N GLY A 40 -5.01 -8.90 -15.56
CA GLY A 40 -3.83 -9.25 -14.75
C GLY A 40 -4.15 -9.57 -13.28
N PHE A 41 -5.38 -9.29 -12.83
CA PHE A 41 -5.77 -9.53 -11.46
C PHE A 41 -6.18 -10.99 -11.22
N ASP A 42 -5.36 -11.72 -10.48
CA ASP A 42 -5.66 -13.06 -9.98
C ASP A 42 -5.17 -13.17 -8.52
N PRO A 43 -6.07 -13.03 -7.55
CA PRO A 43 -5.72 -13.03 -6.13
C PRO A 43 -5.16 -14.38 -5.65
N ASN A 44 -5.40 -15.46 -6.40
CA ASN A 44 -4.97 -16.80 -6.01
C ASN A 44 -3.61 -17.19 -6.62
N ARG A 45 -3.20 -16.52 -7.70
CA ARG A 45 -2.03 -16.94 -8.48
C ARG A 45 -0.75 -16.20 -8.11
N ASN A 46 -0.86 -14.95 -7.71
CA ASN A 46 0.30 -14.14 -7.30
C ASN A 46 -0.17 -12.98 -6.40
N PRO A 47 -0.48 -13.26 -5.12
CA PRO A 47 -0.96 -12.22 -4.20
C PRO A 47 0.14 -11.20 -3.92
N ALA A 48 -0.27 -9.95 -3.66
CA ALA A 48 0.61 -8.95 -3.08
C ALA A 48 1.03 -9.39 -1.67
N GLU A 49 2.31 -9.43 -1.40
CA GLU A 49 2.81 -9.87 -0.10
C GLU A 49 3.95 -8.97 0.37
N ALA A 50 3.92 -8.61 1.65
CA ALA A 50 5.01 -7.95 2.35
C ALA A 50 5.35 -8.72 3.61
N LYS A 51 6.64 -8.96 3.84
CA LYS A 51 7.18 -9.61 5.04
C LYS A 51 8.31 -8.79 5.60
N PHE A 52 8.46 -8.77 6.92
CA PHE A 52 9.58 -8.07 7.55
C PHE A 52 10.31 -8.95 8.57
N ARG A 53 11.57 -8.59 8.80
CA ARG A 53 12.40 -9.12 9.87
C ARG A 53 13.33 -8.05 10.41
N ILE A 54 13.68 -8.12 11.69
CA ILE A 54 14.69 -7.25 12.27
C ILE A 54 16.06 -7.66 11.73
N VAL A 55 16.85 -6.71 11.24
CA VAL A 55 18.22 -6.91 10.77
C VAL A 55 19.25 -6.21 11.64
N ARG A 56 18.83 -5.18 12.38
CA ARG A 56 19.66 -4.48 13.36
C ARG A 56 18.79 -3.91 14.46
N GLN A 57 19.27 -3.98 15.69
CA GLN A 57 18.63 -3.34 16.84
C GLN A 57 19.69 -2.75 17.76
N THR A 58 19.54 -1.45 18.03
CA THR A 58 20.37 -0.70 18.98
C THR A 58 19.48 0.10 19.92
N PRO A 59 20.02 0.73 20.97
CA PRO A 59 19.24 1.64 21.80
C PRO A 59 18.66 2.83 21.04
N GLU A 60 19.29 3.27 19.93
CA GLU A 60 18.96 4.46 19.15
C GLU A 60 18.06 4.19 17.96
N GLN A 61 18.03 2.94 17.45
CA GLN A 61 17.21 2.58 16.29
C GLN A 61 17.00 1.08 16.13
N THR A 62 15.96 0.71 15.41
CA THR A 62 15.70 -0.64 14.92
C THR A 62 15.52 -0.61 13.41
N ASP A 63 16.31 -1.45 12.70
CA ASP A 63 16.23 -1.59 11.25
C ASP A 63 15.50 -2.89 10.89
N TYR A 64 14.52 -2.77 10.03
CA TYR A 64 13.71 -3.86 9.50
C TYR A 64 13.99 -4.03 8.01
N GLU A 65 14.38 -5.22 7.60
CA GLU A 65 14.36 -5.59 6.17
C GLU A 65 12.94 -5.99 5.80
N ILE A 66 12.37 -5.31 4.82
CA ILE A 66 11.05 -5.62 4.27
C ILE A 66 11.27 -6.24 2.89
N THR A 67 10.72 -7.44 2.69
CA THR A 67 10.67 -8.13 1.40
C THR A 67 9.30 -7.98 0.79
N LEU A 68 9.24 -7.61 -0.49
CA LEU A 68 8.03 -7.28 -1.22
C LEU A 68 7.87 -8.21 -2.42
N ASN A 69 6.68 -8.77 -2.57
CA ASN A 69 6.28 -9.54 -3.73
C ASN A 69 5.07 -8.87 -4.38
N TYR A 70 5.19 -8.58 -5.67
CA TYR A 70 4.18 -7.84 -6.43
C TYR A 70 3.43 -8.77 -7.38
N PRO A 71 2.11 -8.61 -7.51
CA PRO A 71 1.37 -9.21 -8.61
C PRO A 71 1.87 -8.67 -9.97
N ASN A 72 1.54 -9.40 -11.05
CA ASN A 72 1.81 -8.92 -12.40
C ASN A 72 0.86 -7.76 -12.78
N ASP A 73 1.31 -6.94 -13.73
CA ASP A 73 0.50 -5.89 -14.37
C ASP A 73 -0.11 -4.85 -13.41
N VAL A 74 0.57 -4.59 -12.29
CA VAL A 74 0.15 -3.56 -11.34
C VAL A 74 0.44 -2.15 -11.87
N GLU A 75 -0.48 -1.23 -11.62
CA GLU A 75 -0.26 0.20 -11.89
C GLU A 75 0.56 0.86 -10.79
N ASN A 76 0.24 0.56 -9.54
CA ASN A 76 0.99 0.97 -8.36
C ASN A 76 0.75 -0.03 -7.22
N CYS A 77 1.63 -0.04 -6.23
CA CYS A 77 1.44 -0.73 -4.97
C CYS A 77 1.77 0.21 -3.82
N TYR A 78 0.96 0.17 -2.78
CA TYR A 78 1.09 0.97 -1.57
C TYR A 78 1.46 0.06 -0.41
N LEU A 79 2.58 0.36 0.22
CA LEU A 79 2.99 -0.27 1.47
C LEU A 79 2.45 0.56 2.63
N SER A 80 1.53 -0.01 3.40
CA SER A 80 1.10 0.58 4.68
C SER A 80 1.99 0.05 5.79
N VAL A 81 2.51 0.96 6.61
CA VAL A 81 3.47 0.69 7.68
C VAL A 81 2.89 1.18 8.99
N GLY A 82 2.47 0.24 9.84
CA GLY A 82 2.05 0.54 11.21
C GLY A 82 3.21 0.41 12.18
N TYR A 83 3.86 1.51 12.52
CA TYR A 83 4.99 1.54 13.45
C TYR A 83 4.67 2.40 14.69
N GLN A 84 5.47 2.25 15.73
CA GLN A 84 5.49 3.11 16.90
C GLN A 84 6.93 3.49 17.21
N GLY A 85 7.23 4.77 17.09
CA GLY A 85 8.57 5.35 17.21
C GLY A 85 8.49 6.86 17.07
N ASP A 86 9.61 7.55 17.01
CA ASP A 86 9.66 9.00 16.73
C ASP A 86 9.65 9.25 15.22
N GLN A 87 10.59 8.64 14.51
CA GLN A 87 10.75 8.77 13.06
C GLN A 87 10.97 7.41 12.41
N ALA A 88 10.39 7.20 11.24
CA ALA A 88 10.71 6.10 10.34
C ALA A 88 11.39 6.62 9.07
N ARG A 89 12.43 5.91 8.60
CA ARG A 89 13.18 6.23 7.39
C ARG A 89 13.17 5.05 6.44
N LEU A 90 12.77 5.29 5.20
CA LEU A 90 12.79 4.31 4.12
C LEU A 90 14.09 4.41 3.36
N ILE A 91 14.80 3.29 3.29
CA ILE A 91 16.06 3.18 2.56
C ILE A 91 15.87 2.19 1.41
N VAL A 92 16.03 2.66 0.19
CA VAL A 92 15.94 1.87 -1.05
C VAL A 92 17.32 1.90 -1.72
N ASP A 93 17.86 0.72 -2.04
CA ASP A 93 19.19 0.58 -2.65
C ASP A 93 20.29 1.34 -1.90
N GLY A 94 20.23 1.33 -0.57
CA GLY A 94 21.19 1.99 0.31
C GLY A 94 21.06 3.51 0.40
N LYS A 95 20.03 4.11 -0.17
CA LYS A 95 19.77 5.56 -0.14
C LYS A 95 18.51 5.87 0.65
N LEU A 96 18.56 6.93 1.48
CA LEU A 96 17.36 7.49 2.09
C LEU A 96 16.43 8.00 0.99
N SER A 97 15.23 7.43 0.93
CA SER A 97 14.26 7.66 -0.15
C SER A 97 12.99 8.34 0.31
N ALA A 98 12.61 8.15 1.55
CA ALA A 98 11.49 8.83 2.21
C ALA A 98 11.65 8.74 3.73
N ASP A 99 10.95 9.57 4.45
CA ASP A 99 10.86 9.55 5.90
C ASP A 99 9.47 9.98 6.36
N ASP A 100 9.14 9.61 7.60
CA ASP A 100 7.88 9.93 8.24
C ASP A 100 8.11 10.18 9.73
N PHE A 101 7.39 11.15 10.30
CA PHE A 101 7.32 11.39 11.73
C PHE A 101 6.03 10.77 12.26
N TYR A 102 6.15 9.98 13.29
CA TYR A 102 5.00 9.27 13.87
C TYR A 102 3.90 10.25 14.31
N ALA A 103 2.72 10.10 13.75
CA ALA A 103 1.54 10.91 14.07
C ALA A 103 0.41 10.10 14.74
N GLY A 104 0.61 8.80 14.96
CA GLY A 104 -0.42 7.89 15.48
C GLY A 104 -1.19 7.13 14.40
N THR A 105 -0.91 7.38 13.13
CA THR A 105 -1.52 6.74 11.96
C THR A 105 -0.51 5.89 11.21
N GLU A 106 -1.00 5.03 10.30
CA GLU A 106 -0.13 4.28 9.41
C GLU A 106 0.51 5.19 8.35
N TRP A 107 1.78 4.94 8.05
CA TRP A 107 2.47 5.56 6.94
C TRP A 107 2.21 4.78 5.65
N GLU A 108 1.61 5.43 4.65
CA GLU A 108 1.37 4.85 3.33
C GLU A 108 2.42 5.30 2.32
N ILE A 109 3.07 4.34 1.65
CA ILE A 109 4.20 4.57 0.75
C ILE A 109 3.88 4.01 -0.63
N GLY A 110 3.78 4.88 -1.65
CA GLY A 110 3.62 4.47 -3.05
C GLY A 110 4.93 3.93 -3.63
N LEU A 111 4.97 2.65 -3.99
CA LEU A 111 6.20 1.97 -4.38
C LEU A 111 6.59 2.14 -5.85
N LYS A 112 5.67 2.60 -6.69
CA LYS A 112 5.93 2.90 -8.11
C LYS A 112 7.04 3.94 -8.29
N GLN A 113 7.08 4.97 -7.45
CA GLN A 113 8.12 6.01 -7.51
C GLN A 113 9.53 5.48 -7.25
N PHE A 114 9.66 4.33 -6.59
CA PHE A 114 10.92 3.64 -6.33
C PHE A 114 11.17 2.46 -7.27
N ASN A 115 10.41 2.36 -8.38
CA ASN A 115 10.51 1.30 -9.36
C ASN A 115 10.28 -0.12 -8.78
N PHE A 116 9.33 -0.26 -7.87
CA PHE A 116 8.92 -1.54 -7.27
C PHE A 116 10.08 -2.34 -6.66
N PRO A 117 10.79 -1.82 -5.65
CA PRO A 117 11.92 -2.49 -5.04
C PRO A 117 11.47 -3.80 -4.37
N LYS A 118 12.22 -4.89 -4.57
CA LYS A 118 11.91 -6.19 -3.93
C LYS A 118 12.34 -6.25 -2.47
N LYS A 119 13.26 -5.38 -2.08
CA LYS A 119 13.75 -5.25 -0.71
C LYS A 119 13.98 -3.79 -0.36
N ILE A 120 13.61 -3.43 0.84
CA ILE A 120 13.82 -2.10 1.42
C ILE A 120 14.22 -2.25 2.88
N ILE A 121 14.88 -1.24 3.42
CA ILE A 121 15.12 -1.13 4.86
C ILE A 121 14.24 -0.02 5.42
N LEU A 122 13.52 -0.34 6.48
CA LEU A 122 12.81 0.61 7.32
C LEU A 122 13.59 0.77 8.62
N SER A 123 14.11 1.97 8.86
CA SER A 123 14.83 2.31 10.10
C SER A 123 13.93 3.16 10.99
N VAL A 124 13.63 2.68 12.19
CA VAL A 124 12.74 3.37 13.15
C VAL A 124 13.58 3.83 14.34
N THR A 125 13.43 5.10 14.74
CA THR A 125 14.02 5.66 15.96
C THR A 125 13.00 5.64 17.11
N PRO A 126 13.45 5.51 18.37
CA PRO A 126 12.54 5.41 19.51
C PRO A 126 11.83 6.73 19.82
N LEU A 127 10.55 6.63 20.17
CA LEU A 127 9.79 7.69 20.82
C LEU A 127 9.92 7.51 22.35
N TYR A 128 10.40 8.54 23.03
CA TYR A 128 10.55 8.52 24.49
C TYR A 128 9.32 9.08 25.19
N ALA A 129 8.99 8.53 26.34
CA ALA A 129 7.95 9.06 27.20
C ALA A 129 8.28 10.52 27.61
N GLY A 130 7.30 11.42 27.44
CA GLY A 130 7.45 12.82 27.81
C GLY A 130 8.23 13.69 26.81
N MET A 131 8.53 13.21 25.61
CA MET A 131 9.05 14.07 24.53
C MET A 131 8.09 15.23 24.27
N PRO A 132 8.61 16.46 24.02
CA PRO A 132 7.80 17.64 23.73
C PRO A 132 7.31 17.65 22.27
N VAL A 133 6.62 16.56 21.85
CA VAL A 133 6.03 16.42 20.51
C VAL A 133 4.52 16.38 20.62
N TYR A 134 3.84 16.96 19.65
CA TYR A 134 2.39 16.87 19.55
C TYR A 134 2.01 15.63 18.75
N LEU A 135 1.25 14.73 19.37
CA LEU A 135 0.67 13.56 18.72
C LEU A 135 -0.86 13.57 18.95
N GLU A 136 -1.61 13.28 17.90
CA GLU A 136 -3.07 13.13 18.02
C GLU A 136 -3.42 11.95 18.92
N GLN A 137 -2.64 10.87 18.83
CA GLN A 137 -2.78 9.69 19.68
C GLN A 137 -1.42 9.21 20.15
N TRP A 138 -1.20 9.29 21.45
CA TRP A 138 0.00 8.74 22.07
C TRP A 138 -0.09 7.21 22.14
N PRO A 139 0.97 6.48 21.73
CA PRO A 139 1.04 5.05 21.98
C PRO A 139 1.20 4.78 23.47
N ILE A 140 0.77 3.61 23.92
CA ILE A 140 1.08 3.17 25.30
C ILE A 140 2.56 2.82 25.34
N ILE A 141 3.33 3.56 26.12
CA ILE A 141 4.76 3.36 26.33
C ILE A 141 4.96 2.67 27.67
N GLU A 142 5.31 1.37 27.60
CA GLU A 142 5.68 0.60 28.79
C GLU A 142 7.20 0.81 29.04
N GLY A 143 7.53 1.67 30.02
CA GLY A 143 8.89 2.05 30.33
C GLY A 143 9.29 3.42 29.77
N GLU A 144 10.54 3.56 29.30
CA GLU A 144 11.11 4.85 28.91
C GLU A 144 10.85 5.22 27.45
N LYS A 145 10.70 4.23 26.57
CA LYS A 145 10.60 4.44 25.11
C LYS A 145 9.88 3.31 24.40
N ILE A 146 9.40 3.61 23.18
CA ILE A 146 8.84 2.63 22.25
C ILE A 146 9.53 2.75 20.89
N CYS A 147 9.87 1.60 20.28
CA CYS A 147 10.49 1.52 18.97
C CYS A 147 10.15 0.17 18.36
N ARG A 148 9.05 0.10 17.58
CA ARG A 148 8.62 -1.16 16.98
C ARG A 148 7.85 -0.97 15.69
N LEU A 149 7.93 -1.97 14.82
CA LEU A 149 7.05 -2.17 13.68
C LEU A 149 5.98 -3.17 14.09
N ASN A 150 4.72 -2.75 14.05
CA ASN A 150 3.59 -3.57 14.49
C ASN A 150 3.10 -4.47 13.36
N HIS A 151 2.89 -3.89 12.18
CA HIS A 151 2.42 -4.61 11.01
C HIS A 151 2.79 -3.85 9.73
N ILE A 152 2.73 -4.58 8.62
CA ILE A 152 2.79 -4.03 7.27
C ILE A 152 1.73 -4.70 6.41
N SER A 153 1.23 -3.98 5.42
CA SER A 153 0.37 -4.54 4.37
C SER A 153 0.75 -3.98 3.01
N LEU A 154 0.53 -4.75 1.95
CA LEU A 154 0.80 -4.35 0.57
C LEU A 154 -0.50 -4.39 -0.23
N ASN A 155 -0.97 -3.22 -0.67
CA ASN A 155 -2.17 -3.04 -1.47
C ASN A 155 -1.79 -2.58 -2.86
N CYS A 156 -2.24 -3.29 -3.90
CA CYS A 156 -1.89 -2.97 -5.27
C CYS A 156 -3.09 -2.50 -6.08
N GLU A 157 -2.83 -1.60 -7.01
CA GLU A 157 -3.79 -1.05 -7.96
C GLU A 157 -3.46 -1.51 -9.37
N TYR A 158 -4.50 -1.68 -10.17
CA TYR A 158 -4.42 -2.12 -11.55
C TYR A 158 -5.04 -1.06 -12.46
N ARG A 159 -4.43 -0.85 -13.62
CA ARG A 159 -5.01 -0.02 -14.68
C ARG A 159 -5.81 -0.89 -15.64
N THR A 160 -7.09 -0.62 -15.77
CA THR A 160 -7.96 -1.27 -16.75
C THR A 160 -8.33 -0.27 -17.85
N ILE A 161 -8.04 -0.63 -19.11
CA ILE A 161 -8.42 0.16 -20.27
C ILE A 161 -9.71 -0.42 -20.83
N ILE A 162 -10.72 0.43 -20.94
CA ILE A 162 -12.01 0.08 -21.54
C ILE A 162 -12.11 0.86 -22.84
N ASN A 163 -12.00 0.15 -23.96
CA ASN A 163 -12.12 0.76 -25.29
C ASN A 163 -13.58 0.69 -25.75
N ARG A 164 -14.14 1.84 -26.09
CA ARG A 164 -15.40 1.89 -26.80
C ARG A 164 -15.13 1.49 -28.27
N ILE A 165 -15.55 0.30 -28.65
CA ILE A 165 -15.51 -0.12 -30.06
C ILE A 165 -16.58 0.71 -30.78
N ARG A 166 -16.15 1.53 -31.74
CA ARG A 166 -17.05 2.31 -32.62
C ARG A 166 -17.68 1.40 -33.65
#